data_bfe6556aa1993786b9e81883619fa3a5
#
_entry.id   bfe6556aa1993786b9e81883619fa3a5
#
_cell.length_a   1.000
_cell.length_b   1.000
_cell.length_c   1.000
_cell.angle_alpha   90.00
_cell.angle_beta   90.00
_cell.angle_gamma   90.00
#
_symmetry.space_group_name_H-M   'P 1'
#
loop_
_entity.id
_entity.type
_entity.pdbx_description
1 polymer ?
#
loop_
_entity_poly.entity_id
_entity_poly.type
_entity_poly.pdbx_seq_one_letter_code
_entity_poly.pdbx_strand_id
1 'polypeptide(L)'
;MEERVKKFKSIFYGLDRAYGQYKSDGQLVNGKAGGQAFIKKAPVTDQLWIDHLDKKEPSLGIIPIRDNSTCIWGCIDIDTYPLDHKKIVRKIREL
;
A
#
# COMPACT_ATOMS: atom_id res chain seq x y z
N MET A 1 16.84 7.02 -10.35
CA MET A 1 15.45 6.61 -10.13
C MET A 1 14.52 7.68 -10.72
N GLU A 2 13.49 7.27 -11.41
CA GLU A 2 12.54 8.19 -12.04
C GLU A 2 11.86 9.10 -11.00
N GLU A 3 11.59 10.36 -11.37
CA GLU A 3 10.99 11.34 -10.45
C GLU A 3 9.64 10.90 -9.89
N ARG A 4 8.81 10.24 -10.71
CA ARG A 4 7.52 9.69 -10.27
C ARG A 4 7.69 8.68 -9.13
N VAL A 5 8.66 7.80 -9.24
CA VAL A 5 8.97 6.79 -8.22
C VAL A 5 9.51 7.45 -6.96
N LYS A 6 10.41 8.41 -7.09
CA LYS A 6 10.95 9.17 -5.95
C LYS A 6 9.84 9.87 -5.17
N LYS A 7 8.95 10.53 -5.86
CA LYS A 7 7.84 11.26 -5.23
C LYS A 7 6.91 10.30 -4.50
N PHE A 8 6.54 9.19 -5.13
CA PHE A 8 5.70 8.17 -4.54
C PHE A 8 6.33 7.60 -3.26
N LYS A 9 7.59 7.21 -3.32
CA LYS A 9 8.33 6.71 -2.18
C LYS A 9 8.40 7.74 -1.05
N SER A 10 8.61 9.02 -1.35
CA SER A 10 8.71 10.07 -0.35
C SER A 10 7.42 10.25 0.45
N ILE A 11 6.28 9.91 -0.13
CA ILE A 11 4.96 10.01 0.52
C ILE A 11 4.66 8.76 1.35
N PHE A 12 5.01 7.58 0.85
CA PHE A 12 4.54 6.31 1.40
C PHE A 12 5.60 5.44 2.05
N TYR A 13 6.81 5.93 2.27
CA TYR A 13 7.80 5.10 2.93
C TYR A 13 7.44 4.85 4.41
N GLY A 14 8.02 3.80 4.98
CA GLY A 14 7.77 3.39 6.35
C GLY A 14 8.93 2.58 6.89
N LEU A 15 8.63 1.40 7.45
CA LEU A 15 9.65 0.48 7.91
C LEU A 15 10.55 0.05 6.75
N ASP A 16 11.86 0.02 6.96
CA ASP A 16 12.84 -0.27 5.90
C ASP A 16 13.45 -1.68 5.96
N ARG A 17 13.21 -2.43 7.05
CA ARG A 17 13.79 -3.75 7.28
C ARG A 17 12.83 -4.92 7.04
N ALA A 18 11.59 -4.62 6.69
CA ALA A 18 10.58 -5.62 6.35
C ALA A 18 9.47 -4.96 5.55
N TYR A 19 8.75 -5.74 4.77
CA TYR A 19 7.65 -5.25 3.95
C TYR A 19 6.66 -6.35 3.66
N GLY A 20 5.46 -5.95 3.24
CA GLY A 20 4.45 -6.87 2.76
C GLY A 20 4.52 -7.02 1.25
N GLN A 21 4.07 -8.16 0.77
CA GLN A 21 3.85 -8.42 -0.64
C GLN A 21 2.49 -9.05 -0.83
N TYR A 22 1.86 -8.76 -1.96
CA TYR A 22 0.58 -9.33 -2.32
C TYR A 22 0.65 -9.84 -3.76
N LYS A 23 0.27 -11.09 -3.95
CA LYS A 23 0.19 -11.72 -5.26
C LYS A 23 -1.26 -12.08 -5.55
N SER A 24 -1.82 -11.53 -6.62
CA SER A 24 -3.16 -11.87 -7.08
C SER A 24 -3.15 -13.28 -7.68
N ASP A 25 -4.21 -14.06 -7.42
CA ASP A 25 -4.39 -15.37 -8.06
C ASP A 25 -5.16 -15.27 -9.38
N GLY A 26 -5.57 -14.06 -9.78
CA GLY A 26 -6.30 -13.84 -11.02
C GLY A 26 -7.75 -14.28 -10.99
N GLN A 27 -8.27 -14.69 -9.82
CA GLN A 27 -9.64 -15.17 -9.68
C GLN A 27 -10.51 -14.16 -8.94
N LEU A 28 -11.81 -14.17 -9.26
CA LEU A 28 -12.81 -13.37 -8.57
C LEU A 28 -13.72 -14.29 -7.79
N VAL A 29 -13.91 -14.00 -6.49
CA VAL A 29 -14.86 -14.68 -5.63
C VAL A 29 -15.82 -13.62 -5.08
N ASN A 30 -17.11 -13.75 -5.42
CA ASN A 30 -18.14 -12.77 -5.05
C ASN A 30 -17.79 -11.35 -5.48
N GLY A 31 -17.19 -11.19 -6.67
CA GLY A 31 -16.79 -9.89 -7.20
C GLY A 31 -15.50 -9.32 -6.61
N LYS A 32 -14.83 -10.04 -5.72
CA LYS A 32 -13.56 -9.62 -5.13
C LYS A 32 -12.39 -10.39 -5.71
N ALA A 33 -11.31 -9.70 -6.01
CA ALA A 33 -10.08 -10.34 -6.45
C ALA A 33 -9.47 -11.12 -5.28
N GLY A 34 -9.16 -12.40 -5.53
CA GLY A 34 -8.44 -13.25 -4.60
C GLY A 34 -6.95 -13.07 -4.72
N GLY A 35 -6.22 -13.47 -3.70
CA GLY A 35 -4.77 -13.42 -3.71
C GLY A 35 -4.19 -13.84 -2.38
N GLN A 36 -2.87 -13.71 -2.27
CA GLN A 36 -2.12 -14.12 -1.09
C GLN A 36 -1.20 -12.99 -0.64
N ALA A 37 -1.31 -12.64 0.65
CA ALA A 37 -0.47 -11.65 1.29
C ALA A 37 0.58 -12.35 2.16
N PHE A 38 1.80 -11.83 2.18
CA PHE A 38 2.87 -12.36 3.02
C PHE A 38 3.85 -11.24 3.41
N ILE A 39 4.58 -11.47 4.50
CA ILE A 39 5.59 -10.53 5.01
C ILE A 39 6.97 -11.07 4.68
N LYS A 40 7.83 -10.21 4.17
CA LYS A 40 9.23 -10.55 3.90
C LYS A 40 10.15 -9.73 4.78
N LYS A 41 11.03 -10.41 5.51
CA LYS A 41 12.01 -9.76 6.38
C LYS A 41 13.28 -9.50 5.59
N ALA A 42 13.29 -8.39 4.87
CA ALA A 42 14.40 -7.98 4.01
C ALA A 42 14.33 -6.46 3.81
N PRO A 43 15.44 -5.81 3.41
CA PRO A 43 15.41 -4.37 3.16
C PRO A 43 14.44 -4.00 2.02
N VAL A 44 13.77 -2.86 2.19
CA VAL A 44 12.91 -2.29 1.14
C VAL A 44 13.82 -1.56 0.13
N THR A 45 14.05 -2.19 -1.02
CA THR A 45 14.94 -1.65 -2.05
C THR A 45 14.21 -0.71 -3.00
N ASP A 46 14.96 0.15 -3.69
CA ASP A 46 14.38 1.02 -4.73
C ASP A 46 13.73 0.21 -5.85
N GLN A 47 14.28 -0.96 -6.17
CA GLN A 47 13.72 -1.81 -7.21
C GLN A 47 12.30 -2.27 -6.86
N LEU A 48 12.00 -2.50 -5.58
CA LEU A 48 10.64 -2.86 -5.15
C LEU A 48 9.64 -1.74 -5.45
N TRP A 49 10.03 -0.48 -5.23
CA TRP A 49 9.19 0.66 -5.55
C TRP A 49 8.96 0.81 -7.05
N ILE A 50 10.03 0.63 -7.84
CA ILE A 50 9.96 0.70 -9.30
C ILE A 50 9.02 -0.38 -9.83
N ASP A 51 9.20 -1.62 -9.38
CA ASP A 51 8.40 -2.76 -9.83
C ASP A 51 6.93 -2.59 -9.46
N HIS A 52 6.65 -2.06 -8.27
CA HIS A 52 5.28 -1.82 -7.83
C HIS A 52 4.56 -0.82 -8.75
N LEU A 53 5.22 0.29 -9.09
CA LEU A 53 4.64 1.28 -9.99
C LEU A 53 4.55 0.80 -11.43
N ASP A 54 5.40 -0.16 -11.82
CA ASP A 54 5.34 -0.82 -13.12
C ASP A 54 4.32 -1.97 -13.16
N LYS A 55 3.54 -2.12 -12.10
CA LYS A 55 2.49 -3.15 -11.98
C LYS A 55 3.03 -4.57 -12.04
N LYS A 56 4.26 -4.79 -11.63
CA LYS A 56 4.84 -6.13 -11.52
C LYS A 56 4.38 -6.82 -10.24
N GLU A 57 4.14 -8.10 -10.32
CA GLU A 57 3.76 -8.94 -9.19
C GLU A 57 5.02 -9.58 -8.57
N PRO A 58 5.04 -9.80 -7.25
CA PRO A 58 4.03 -9.39 -6.27
C PRO A 58 4.09 -7.89 -5.96
N SER A 59 2.96 -7.30 -5.63
CA SER A 59 2.90 -5.88 -5.28
C SER A 59 3.51 -5.61 -3.92
N LEU A 60 3.96 -4.38 -3.71
CA LEU A 60 4.63 -3.96 -2.48
C LEU A 60 3.62 -3.42 -1.47
N GLY A 61 3.71 -3.90 -0.23
CA GLY A 61 2.98 -3.34 0.90
C GLY A 61 3.95 -2.77 1.91
N ILE A 62 3.85 -1.48 2.17
CA ILE A 62 4.72 -0.82 3.14
C ILE A 62 4.11 -0.95 4.54
N ILE A 63 4.94 -1.30 5.52
CA ILE A 63 4.55 -1.27 6.93
C ILE A 63 4.72 0.17 7.41
N PRO A 64 3.63 0.89 7.74
CA PRO A 64 3.72 2.32 8.02
C PRO A 64 4.53 2.68 9.25
N ILE A 65 4.49 1.87 10.30
CA ILE A 65 5.17 2.15 11.57
C ILE A 65 6.66 1.87 11.41
N ARG A 66 7.48 2.90 11.63
CA ARG A 66 8.94 2.82 11.59
C ARG A 66 9.50 2.39 12.95
N ASP A 67 10.78 2.05 12.99
CA ASP A 67 11.44 1.58 14.21
C ASP A 67 11.41 2.59 15.37
N ASN A 68 11.29 3.88 15.06
CA ASN A 68 11.15 4.94 16.08
C ASN A 68 9.71 5.14 16.56
N SER A 69 8.80 4.23 16.21
CA SER A 69 7.38 4.27 16.57
C SER A 69 6.61 5.46 15.97
N THR A 70 7.10 6.01 14.87
CA THR A 70 6.40 7.06 14.11
C THR A 70 6.01 6.57 12.74
N CYS A 71 5.02 7.21 12.13
CA CYS A 71 4.63 6.99 10.74
C CYS A 71 4.40 8.31 10.04
N ILE A 72 4.65 8.35 8.73
CA ILE A 72 4.44 9.56 7.92
C ILE A 72 3.16 9.52 7.11
N TRP A 73 2.50 8.36 7.06
CA TRP A 73 1.22 8.21 6.37
C TRP A 73 0.37 7.19 7.10
N GLY A 74 -0.93 7.26 6.83
CA GLY A 74 -1.90 6.30 7.34
C GLY A 74 -2.94 6.02 6.28
N CYS A 75 -3.78 5.02 6.52
CA CYS A 75 -4.81 4.59 5.59
C CYS A 75 -6.12 4.37 6.33
N ILE A 76 -7.21 4.85 5.73
CA ILE A 76 -8.56 4.57 6.21
C ILE A 76 -9.21 3.65 5.18
N ASP A 77 -9.62 2.47 5.62
CA ASP A 77 -10.27 1.48 4.78
C ASP A 77 -11.79 1.57 4.97
N ILE A 78 -12.51 1.78 3.88
CA ILE A 78 -13.96 1.90 3.90
C ILE A 78 -14.55 0.74 3.11
N ASP A 79 -15.27 -0.13 3.80
CA ASP A 79 -15.72 -1.41 3.26
C ASP A 79 -17.24 -1.49 3.15
N THR A 80 -17.92 -0.35 3.09
CA THR A 80 -19.37 -0.25 2.92
C THR A 80 -19.69 0.18 1.49
N TYR A 81 -20.50 -0.62 0.79
CA TYR A 81 -20.84 -0.37 -0.62
C TYR A 81 -22.35 -0.23 -0.79
N PRO A 82 -22.82 0.63 -1.73
CA PRO A 82 -22.03 1.53 -2.57
C PRO A 82 -21.39 2.67 -1.77
N LEU A 83 -20.27 3.20 -2.27
CA LEU A 83 -19.56 4.30 -1.61
C LEU A 83 -20.25 5.64 -1.88
N ASP A 84 -20.52 6.40 -0.82
CA ASP A 84 -20.94 7.80 -0.92
C ASP A 84 -19.70 8.68 -0.76
N HIS A 85 -19.07 9.03 -1.88
CA HIS A 85 -17.80 9.75 -1.91
C HIS A 85 -17.88 11.12 -1.21
N LYS A 86 -18.99 11.84 -1.38
CA LYS A 86 -19.17 13.16 -0.76
C LYS A 86 -19.23 13.06 0.76
N LYS A 87 -19.96 12.09 1.25
CA LYS A 87 -20.07 11.84 2.70
C LYS A 87 -18.73 11.42 3.31
N ILE A 88 -18.01 10.55 2.61
CA ILE A 88 -16.69 10.06 3.04
C ILE A 88 -15.70 11.22 3.14
N VAL A 89 -15.60 12.05 2.10
CA VAL A 89 -14.70 13.21 2.09
C VAL A 89 -15.03 14.16 3.24
N ARG A 90 -16.32 14.42 3.47
CA ARG A 90 -16.77 15.28 4.57
C ARG A 90 -16.34 14.73 5.93
N LYS A 91 -16.56 13.44 6.17
CA LYS A 91 -16.17 12.79 7.45
C LYS A 91 -14.66 12.80 7.67
N ILE A 92 -13.88 12.55 6.63
CA ILE A 92 -12.42 12.58 6.72
C ILE A 92 -11.92 13.98 7.08
N ARG A 93 -12.52 15.02 6.50
CA ARG A 93 -12.14 16.42 6.79
C ARG A 93 -12.47 16.83 8.21
N GLU A 94 -13.37 16.14 8.89
CA GLU A 94 -13.73 16.39 10.29
C GLU A 94 -12.74 15.76 11.29
N LEU A 95 -11.86 14.89 10.81
CA LEU A 95 -10.84 14.26 11.65
C LEU A 95 -9.66 15.26 11.90
#